data_a0ea18281f711f0fbef3a8198a7c959a
#
_entry.id   a0ea18281f711f0fbef3a8198a7c959a
#
_cell.length_a   1.000
_cell.length_b   1.000
_cell.length_c   1.000
_cell.angle_alpha   90.00
_cell.angle_beta   90.00
_cell.angle_gamma   90.00
#
_symmetry.space_group_name_H-M   'P 1'
#
loop_
_entity.id
_entity.type
_entity.pdbx_description
1 polymer ?
#
loop_
_entity_poly.entity_id
_entity_poly.type
_entity_poly.pdbx_seq_one_letter_code
_entity_poly.pdbx_strand_id
1 'polypeptide(L)'
;MVTWLSGYAYRAKIPVNHTDDGAQTNYQMMVALVKGVGANAAGHIHLNDHALDWPEDVRFTKADGTTLLDFWREESDATDGTWWVEVDSIAAHPDTTDIYVYYGKASDSDASNGVATFLFFDDFPGTDYDHDKWLNAVGEEVGVSVSGGALTLTGPGGGSWYKFGSKTAAFGQGHTLEYRVTAMSNNIHIQGWNNPGFCSPSSQKGVFFYNYNDRAYNNDGTTQTYTTLANTRATGIFKIKYRSTSSYYEVPAGTNTTYATNMPSGDIHIAWWETSTNTTTIDWVRVREDTANEPTWATPETEQTTITLAKNSDSRFLKTSPISNNSNAIFFKASNIVPNNSDSRFRKTVTISNNSNAVFTLDAHLDQDGWEWHYNINAPTVLTRVVRVGTASTEVNVPE
;
A
#
# COMPACT_ATOMS: atom_id res chain seq x y z
N MET A 1 4.31 18.65 14.89
CA MET A 1 2.85 18.42 14.94
C MET A 1 2.50 17.78 13.59
N VAL A 2 1.92 16.60 13.58
CA VAL A 2 1.53 15.95 12.32
C VAL A 2 0.34 16.73 11.76
N THR A 3 0.48 17.25 10.54
CA THR A 3 -0.58 17.97 9.85
C THR A 3 -1.67 17.01 9.38
N TRP A 4 -2.80 17.53 8.91
CA TRP A 4 -3.94 16.75 8.46
C TRP A 4 -4.22 17.01 6.99
N LEU A 5 -4.48 15.97 6.21
CA LEU A 5 -4.85 16.13 4.81
C LEU A 5 -6.19 16.84 4.69
N SER A 6 -6.23 17.93 3.94
CA SER A 6 -7.40 18.79 3.85
C SER A 6 -8.60 18.07 3.22
N GLY A 7 -9.76 18.22 3.83
CA GLY A 7 -11.03 17.68 3.34
C GLY A 7 -11.36 16.27 3.83
N TYR A 8 -10.43 15.57 4.49
CA TYR A 8 -10.66 14.24 5.03
C TYR A 8 -11.02 14.29 6.52
N ALA A 9 -12.04 13.54 6.90
CA ALA A 9 -12.55 13.52 8.27
C ALA A 9 -11.85 12.47 9.16
N TYR A 10 -11.31 11.41 8.56
CA TYR A 10 -10.75 10.27 9.28
C TYR A 10 -9.39 9.88 8.72
N ARG A 11 -8.55 9.30 9.58
CA ARG A 11 -7.31 8.63 9.20
C ARG A 11 -6.93 7.56 10.20
N ALA A 12 -6.13 6.60 9.78
CA ALA A 12 -5.43 5.67 10.67
C ALA A 12 -3.93 5.71 10.38
N LYS A 13 -3.11 5.66 11.43
CA LYS A 13 -1.67 5.50 11.28
C LYS A 13 -1.34 4.03 11.05
N ILE A 14 -0.49 3.77 10.08
CA ILE A 14 -0.02 2.43 9.71
C ILE A 14 1.49 2.38 9.92
N PRO A 15 1.98 1.76 10.99
CA PRO A 15 3.40 1.56 11.15
C PRO A 15 3.92 0.49 10.18
N VAL A 16 5.11 0.72 9.64
CA VAL A 16 5.83 -0.22 8.79
C VAL A 16 6.92 -0.87 9.60
N ASN A 17 6.92 -2.20 9.66
CA ASN A 17 8.05 -2.95 10.20
C ASN A 17 9.19 -2.92 9.20
N HIS A 18 10.34 -2.43 9.63
CA HIS A 18 11.56 -2.48 8.84
C HIS A 18 12.03 -3.93 8.62
N THR A 19 12.98 -4.09 7.73
CA THR A 19 13.66 -5.36 7.50
C THR A 19 15.13 -5.30 7.93
N ASP A 20 15.73 -6.45 8.14
CA ASP A 20 17.18 -6.55 8.38
C ASP A 20 18.02 -6.30 7.11
N ASP A 21 17.37 -6.13 5.96
CA ASP A 21 18.05 -5.86 4.67
C ASP A 21 18.43 -4.37 4.50
N GLY A 22 18.29 -3.56 5.55
CA GLY A 22 18.62 -2.14 5.54
C GLY A 22 17.43 -1.26 5.11
N ALA A 23 17.69 0.03 4.91
CA ALA A 23 16.68 0.97 4.45
C ALA A 23 16.23 0.63 3.02
N GLN A 24 14.93 0.77 2.77
CA GLN A 24 14.35 0.60 1.45
C GLN A 24 13.80 1.93 0.94
N THR A 25 13.79 2.11 -0.38
CA THR A 25 13.21 3.30 -1.03
C THR A 25 12.23 2.89 -2.10
N ASN A 26 11.16 3.67 -2.23
CA ASN A 26 10.11 3.46 -3.24
C ASN A 26 9.60 2.00 -3.26
N TYR A 27 9.33 1.46 -2.07
CA TYR A 27 8.97 0.05 -1.90
C TYR A 27 7.46 -0.15 -1.91
N GLN A 28 6.97 -0.99 -2.80
CA GLN A 28 5.53 -1.23 -2.95
C GLN A 28 5.04 -2.28 -1.95
N MET A 29 4.08 -1.90 -1.13
CA MET A 29 3.48 -2.74 -0.09
C MET A 29 1.97 -2.88 -0.29
N MET A 30 1.48 -4.11 -0.22
CA MET A 30 0.06 -4.40 -0.33
C MET A 30 -0.66 -4.20 1.00
N VAL A 31 -1.85 -3.58 0.97
CA VAL A 31 -2.74 -3.43 2.12
C VAL A 31 -4.19 -3.72 1.72
N ALA A 32 -4.89 -4.46 2.55
CA ALA A 32 -6.33 -4.68 2.40
C ALA A 32 -7.11 -3.64 3.22
N LEU A 33 -8.09 -3.01 2.61
CA LEU A 33 -9.02 -2.11 3.29
C LEU A 33 -10.42 -2.69 3.27
N VAL A 34 -11.09 -2.62 4.41
CA VAL A 34 -12.49 -3.02 4.59
C VAL A 34 -13.29 -1.79 4.96
N LYS A 35 -14.33 -1.48 4.18
CA LYS A 35 -15.20 -0.33 4.43
C LYS A 35 -15.87 -0.40 5.79
N GLY A 36 -16.31 -1.60 6.18
CA GLY A 36 -17.10 -1.86 7.38
C GLY A 36 -16.34 -1.81 8.70
N VAL A 37 -17.09 -2.00 9.77
CA VAL A 37 -16.60 -2.05 11.15
C VAL A 37 -15.84 -3.34 11.40
N GLY A 38 -14.72 -3.26 12.13
CA GLY A 38 -13.94 -4.43 12.51
C GLY A 38 -12.67 -4.10 13.28
N ALA A 39 -11.89 -5.12 13.56
CA ALA A 39 -10.60 -4.98 14.22
C ALA A 39 -9.47 -4.92 13.18
N ASN A 40 -8.61 -3.91 13.30
CA ASN A 40 -7.42 -3.79 12.48
C ASN A 40 -6.42 -4.91 12.78
N ALA A 41 -5.75 -5.38 11.75
CA ALA A 41 -4.62 -6.30 11.82
C ALA A 41 -3.49 -5.81 10.90
N ALA A 42 -2.32 -6.42 10.99
CA ALA A 42 -1.20 -6.11 10.11
C ALA A 42 -1.60 -6.26 8.62
N GLY A 43 -1.52 -5.19 7.86
CA GLY A 43 -1.91 -5.17 6.45
C GLY A 43 -3.42 -5.27 6.17
N HIS A 44 -4.27 -5.14 7.20
CA HIS A 44 -5.72 -5.23 7.07
C HIS A 44 -6.39 -4.16 7.94
N ILE A 45 -7.10 -3.22 7.33
CA ILE A 45 -7.60 -2.01 7.99
C ILE A 45 -9.11 -1.89 7.78
N HIS A 46 -9.86 -1.70 8.88
CA HIS A 46 -11.27 -1.38 8.87
C HIS A 46 -11.49 0.13 8.92
N LEU A 47 -12.29 0.66 8.00
CA LEU A 47 -12.61 2.08 7.89
C LEU A 47 -13.89 2.47 8.64
N ASN A 48 -14.49 1.53 9.39
CA ASN A 48 -15.61 1.72 10.31
C ASN A 48 -16.86 2.36 9.68
N ASP A 49 -17.13 2.10 8.40
CA ASP A 49 -18.20 2.71 7.60
C ASP A 49 -18.06 4.24 7.42
N HIS A 50 -16.85 4.78 7.64
CA HIS A 50 -16.58 6.21 7.54
C HIS A 50 -16.09 6.68 6.16
N ALA A 51 -15.78 5.76 5.22
CA ALA A 51 -15.51 6.13 3.84
C ALA A 51 -16.83 6.62 3.18
N LEU A 52 -16.85 7.89 2.76
CA LEU A 52 -18.06 8.55 2.27
C LEU A 52 -18.23 8.42 0.75
N ASP A 53 -17.15 8.23 0.04
CA ASP A 53 -17.09 8.06 -1.42
C ASP A 53 -16.21 6.84 -1.75
N TRP A 54 -16.57 5.69 -1.18
CA TRP A 54 -15.82 4.45 -1.32
C TRP A 54 -15.90 3.88 -2.74
N PRO A 55 -14.75 3.47 -3.31
CA PRO A 55 -13.38 3.46 -2.78
C PRO A 55 -12.55 4.70 -3.16
N GLU A 56 -13.17 5.72 -3.77
CA GLU A 56 -12.52 6.88 -4.37
C GLU A 56 -11.92 7.84 -3.33
N ASP A 57 -12.44 7.86 -2.10
CA ASP A 57 -11.99 8.74 -1.00
C ASP A 57 -10.83 8.18 -0.16
N VAL A 58 -10.12 7.16 -0.68
CA VAL A 58 -8.94 6.62 -0.01
C VAL A 58 -7.68 7.37 -0.47
N ARG A 59 -6.85 7.81 0.49
CA ARG A 59 -5.52 8.40 0.24
C ARG A 59 -4.50 7.87 1.22
N PHE A 60 -3.25 7.81 0.77
CA PHE A 60 -2.13 7.49 1.64
C PHE A 60 -1.18 8.69 1.72
N THR A 61 -0.58 8.91 2.89
CA THR A 61 0.40 9.98 3.10
C THR A 61 1.59 9.48 3.90
N LYS A 62 2.70 10.21 3.76
CA LYS A 62 3.87 10.05 4.63
C LYS A 62 3.52 10.37 6.09
N ALA A 63 4.48 10.16 6.98
CA ALA A 63 4.36 10.44 8.41
C ALA A 63 4.04 11.91 8.74
N ASP A 64 4.26 12.86 7.83
CA ASP A 64 3.89 14.26 8.00
C ASP A 64 2.37 14.51 7.95
N GLY A 65 1.62 13.55 7.40
CA GLY A 65 0.15 13.56 7.28
C GLY A 65 -0.38 14.41 6.12
N THR A 66 0.46 14.89 5.21
CA THR A 66 0.04 15.74 4.08
C THR A 66 0.71 15.42 2.76
N THR A 67 1.93 14.92 2.76
CA THR A 67 2.61 14.50 1.54
C THR A 67 2.01 13.19 1.07
N LEU A 68 1.35 13.21 -0.08
CA LEU A 68 0.71 12.04 -0.66
C LEU A 68 1.75 10.99 -1.07
N LEU A 69 1.38 9.73 -0.93
CA LEU A 69 2.07 8.57 -1.50
C LEU A 69 1.30 8.09 -2.72
N ASP A 70 2.03 7.61 -3.71
CA ASP A 70 1.43 6.96 -4.87
C ASP A 70 0.89 5.59 -4.49
N PHE A 71 -0.25 5.23 -5.08
CA PHE A 71 -0.90 3.95 -4.84
C PHE A 71 -1.69 3.47 -6.06
N TRP A 72 -1.87 2.16 -6.12
CA TRP A 72 -2.74 1.50 -7.09
C TRP A 72 -3.74 0.60 -6.39
N ARG A 73 -5.02 0.77 -6.74
CA ARG A 73 -6.11 -0.11 -6.31
C ARG A 73 -6.20 -1.29 -7.27
N GLU A 74 -5.76 -2.46 -6.81
CA GLU A 74 -5.77 -3.67 -7.62
C GLU A 74 -7.19 -4.16 -7.89
N GLU A 75 -8.00 -4.19 -6.84
CA GLU A 75 -9.41 -4.56 -6.91
C GLU A 75 -10.17 -3.95 -5.74
N SER A 76 -11.48 -3.74 -5.92
CA SER A 76 -12.39 -3.38 -4.85
C SER A 76 -13.81 -3.75 -5.22
N ASP A 77 -14.61 -4.05 -4.19
CA ASP A 77 -16.05 -4.19 -4.31
C ASP A 77 -16.78 -3.22 -3.36
N ALA A 78 -18.05 -3.46 -3.06
CA ALA A 78 -18.83 -2.60 -2.18
C ALA A 78 -18.37 -2.61 -0.71
N THR A 79 -17.57 -3.60 -0.31
CA THR A 79 -17.23 -3.91 1.09
C THR A 79 -15.75 -3.85 1.39
N ASP A 80 -14.92 -4.27 0.47
CA ASP A 80 -13.47 -4.36 0.67
C ASP A 80 -12.68 -4.19 -0.63
N GLY A 81 -11.37 -4.20 -0.52
CA GLY A 81 -10.47 -4.13 -1.67
C GLY A 81 -9.00 -4.24 -1.27
N THR A 82 -8.15 -4.24 -2.29
CA THR A 82 -6.70 -4.37 -2.18
C THR A 82 -6.02 -3.17 -2.81
N TRP A 83 -5.11 -2.53 -2.06
CA TRP A 83 -4.28 -1.42 -2.52
C TRP A 83 -2.81 -1.77 -2.42
N TRP A 84 -2.05 -1.28 -3.37
CA TRP A 84 -0.59 -1.24 -3.33
C TRP A 84 -0.15 0.20 -3.11
N VAL A 85 0.70 0.42 -2.12
CA VAL A 85 1.19 1.75 -1.75
C VAL A 85 2.69 1.76 -1.96
N GLU A 86 3.21 2.75 -2.71
CA GLU A 86 4.63 3.00 -2.78
C GLU A 86 5.07 3.80 -1.55
N VAL A 87 5.81 3.16 -0.67
CA VAL A 87 6.39 3.81 0.51
C VAL A 87 7.75 4.38 0.13
N ASP A 88 7.86 5.70 0.01
CA ASP A 88 9.06 6.41 -0.46
C ASP A 88 10.33 6.02 0.28
N SER A 89 10.24 5.80 1.58
CA SER A 89 11.37 5.47 2.42
C SER A 89 10.93 4.62 3.61
N ILE A 90 11.51 3.46 3.73
CA ILE A 90 11.38 2.59 4.90
C ILE A 90 12.72 2.59 5.61
N ALA A 91 12.74 3.02 6.86
CA ALA A 91 13.96 3.12 7.66
C ALA A 91 14.59 1.74 7.91
N ALA A 92 15.91 1.73 8.08
CA ALA A 92 16.59 0.54 8.57
C ALA A 92 16.32 0.31 10.05
N HIS A 93 16.42 -0.94 10.50
CA HIS A 93 16.40 -1.27 11.93
C HIS A 93 17.46 -0.44 12.70
N PRO A 94 17.16 0.14 13.89
CA PRO A 94 15.92 0.02 14.69
C PRO A 94 14.88 1.13 14.46
N ASP A 95 15.10 2.00 13.49
CA ASP A 95 14.17 3.10 13.25
C ASP A 95 12.84 2.60 12.69
N THR A 96 11.78 3.40 12.83
CA THR A 96 10.43 3.08 12.38
C THR A 96 9.99 4.01 11.26
N THR A 97 9.13 3.50 10.40
CA THR A 97 8.46 4.30 9.37
C THR A 97 6.96 4.24 9.60
N ASP A 98 6.31 5.39 9.56
CA ASP A 98 4.85 5.50 9.65
C ASP A 98 4.29 6.10 8.37
N ILE A 99 3.13 5.61 7.94
CA ILE A 99 2.28 6.27 6.94
C ILE A 99 0.87 6.45 7.51
N TYR A 100 0.03 7.19 6.80
CA TYR A 100 -1.38 7.32 7.15
C TYR A 100 -2.26 6.91 5.97
N VAL A 101 -3.36 6.20 6.26
CA VAL A 101 -4.50 6.10 5.36
C VAL A 101 -5.55 7.13 5.76
N TYR A 102 -6.09 7.87 4.79
CA TYR A 102 -7.14 8.88 4.94
C TYR A 102 -8.41 8.45 4.22
N TYR A 103 -9.55 8.81 4.77
CA TYR A 103 -10.88 8.55 4.21
C TYR A 103 -11.93 9.50 4.81
N GLY A 104 -13.19 9.39 4.37
CA GLY A 104 -14.27 10.22 4.87
C GLY A 104 -14.32 11.60 4.21
N LYS A 105 -14.04 11.66 2.90
CA LYS A 105 -14.22 12.84 2.06
C LYS A 105 -15.33 12.56 1.04
N ALA A 106 -16.43 13.28 1.11
CA ALA A 106 -17.52 13.14 0.15
C ALA A 106 -17.12 13.70 -1.23
N SER A 107 -17.49 12.99 -2.29
CA SER A 107 -17.26 13.40 -3.69
C SER A 107 -15.78 13.61 -4.02
N ASP A 108 -14.96 12.62 -3.76
CA ASP A 108 -13.57 12.61 -4.17
C ASP A 108 -13.41 11.95 -5.57
N SER A 109 -12.26 12.14 -6.20
CA SER A 109 -11.91 11.49 -7.45
C SER A 109 -10.99 10.30 -7.19
N ASP A 110 -11.08 9.26 -7.99
CA ASP A 110 -10.11 8.17 -7.96
C ASP A 110 -8.69 8.70 -8.20
N ALA A 111 -7.77 8.35 -7.33
CA ALA A 111 -6.35 8.70 -7.43
C ALA A 111 -5.46 7.47 -7.62
N SER A 112 -6.06 6.31 -7.90
CA SER A 112 -5.34 5.08 -8.22
C SER A 112 -4.47 5.27 -9.47
N ASN A 113 -3.17 4.98 -9.37
CA ASN A 113 -2.23 5.17 -10.47
C ASN A 113 -1.12 4.11 -10.43
N GLY A 114 -1.31 3.01 -11.17
CA GLY A 114 -0.33 1.94 -11.23
C GLY A 114 1.00 2.36 -11.85
N VAL A 115 0.99 3.28 -12.82
CA VAL A 115 2.22 3.77 -13.47
C VAL A 115 3.09 4.59 -12.51
N ALA A 116 2.48 5.33 -11.59
CA ALA A 116 3.22 6.07 -10.57
C ALA A 116 3.67 5.15 -9.40
N THR A 117 2.93 4.08 -9.12
CA THR A 117 3.17 3.19 -7.98
C THR A 117 4.26 2.15 -8.23
N PHE A 118 4.39 1.66 -9.47
CA PHE A 118 5.27 0.54 -9.79
C PHE A 118 6.43 0.95 -10.71
N LEU A 119 7.52 0.23 -10.67
CA LEU A 119 8.66 0.42 -11.57
C LEU A 119 8.29 0.20 -13.04
N PHE A 120 7.34 -0.69 -13.28
CA PHE A 120 6.68 -0.93 -14.54
C PHE A 120 5.25 -1.37 -14.27
N PHE A 121 4.32 -0.82 -15.05
CA PHE A 121 2.90 -1.15 -14.91
C PHE A 121 2.18 -1.02 -16.23
N ASP A 122 1.28 -1.96 -16.50
CA ASP A 122 0.29 -1.86 -17.56
C ASP A 122 -0.95 -2.69 -17.20
N ASP A 123 -2.12 -2.09 -17.24
CA ASP A 123 -3.44 -2.70 -17.11
C ASP A 123 -4.22 -2.65 -18.45
N PHE A 124 -3.50 -2.41 -19.50
CA PHE A 124 -3.94 -2.45 -20.91
C PHE A 124 -5.22 -1.63 -21.16
N PRO A 125 -5.22 -0.34 -20.81
CA PRO A 125 -6.37 0.51 -21.03
C PRO A 125 -6.57 0.79 -22.54
N GLY A 126 -7.83 0.79 -23.00
CA GLY A 126 -8.14 1.12 -24.38
C GLY A 126 -8.36 -0.08 -25.29
N THR A 127 -7.92 0.02 -26.55
CA THR A 127 -8.17 -0.95 -27.62
C THR A 127 -6.92 -1.43 -28.35
N ASP A 128 -5.76 -0.94 -27.94
CA ASP A 128 -4.45 -1.34 -28.45
C ASP A 128 -3.41 -1.28 -27.34
N TYR A 129 -2.32 -2.02 -27.48
CA TYR A 129 -1.23 -1.98 -26.51
C TYR A 129 -0.35 -0.73 -26.73
N ASP A 130 0.33 -0.30 -25.70
CA ASP A 130 1.26 0.84 -25.76
C ASP A 130 2.56 0.43 -26.49
N HIS A 131 2.71 0.91 -27.73
CA HIS A 131 3.88 0.63 -28.60
C HIS A 131 5.19 1.26 -28.11
N ASP A 132 5.15 2.14 -27.12
CA ASP A 132 6.34 2.67 -26.46
C ASP A 132 6.81 1.77 -25.31
N LYS A 133 5.89 1.08 -24.66
CA LYS A 133 6.19 0.08 -23.62
C LYS A 133 6.51 -1.30 -24.17
N TRP A 134 5.79 -1.72 -25.24
CA TRP A 134 5.79 -3.10 -25.71
C TRP A 134 6.33 -3.26 -27.12
N LEU A 135 6.98 -4.39 -27.35
CA LEU A 135 7.48 -4.84 -28.64
C LEU A 135 6.78 -6.15 -29.02
N ASN A 136 6.14 -6.12 -30.18
CA ASN A 136 5.75 -7.33 -30.90
C ASN A 136 6.86 -7.62 -31.92
N ALA A 137 7.60 -8.70 -31.76
CA ALA A 137 8.87 -8.91 -32.45
C ALA A 137 8.66 -9.12 -33.95
N VAL A 138 9.24 -8.26 -34.78
CA VAL A 138 9.10 -8.28 -36.27
C VAL A 138 9.54 -9.62 -36.83
N GLY A 139 8.66 -10.24 -37.65
CA GLY A 139 8.89 -11.56 -38.26
C GLY A 139 8.57 -12.73 -37.31
N GLU A 140 8.22 -12.43 -36.07
CA GLU A 140 7.86 -13.39 -35.04
C GLU A 140 6.71 -12.83 -34.19
N GLU A 141 5.80 -12.10 -34.85
CA GLU A 141 4.70 -11.41 -34.19
C GLU A 141 3.63 -12.40 -33.70
N VAL A 142 3.19 -12.21 -32.47
CA VAL A 142 1.93 -12.79 -31.99
C VAL A 142 0.75 -11.96 -32.47
N GLY A 143 -0.41 -12.58 -32.63
CA GLY A 143 -1.67 -11.85 -32.75
C GLY A 143 -1.95 -11.14 -31.43
N VAL A 144 -2.10 -9.81 -31.44
CA VAL A 144 -2.36 -9.01 -30.25
C VAL A 144 -3.73 -8.38 -30.37
N SER A 145 -4.49 -8.44 -29.29
CA SER A 145 -5.72 -7.66 -29.13
C SER A 145 -5.83 -7.14 -27.71
N VAL A 146 -6.31 -5.90 -27.56
CA VAL A 146 -6.62 -5.28 -26.27
C VAL A 146 -8.11 -4.99 -26.22
N SER A 147 -8.78 -5.47 -25.21
CA SER A 147 -10.21 -5.27 -25.03
C SER A 147 -10.61 -5.42 -23.56
N GLY A 148 -11.42 -4.49 -23.07
CA GLY A 148 -11.98 -4.55 -21.70
C GLY A 148 -10.93 -4.49 -20.59
N GLY A 149 -9.80 -3.80 -20.81
CA GLY A 149 -8.70 -3.73 -19.85
C GLY A 149 -7.84 -5.00 -19.81
N ALA A 150 -7.79 -5.77 -20.91
CA ALA A 150 -6.98 -6.98 -20.96
C ALA A 150 -6.27 -7.13 -22.31
N LEU A 151 -5.03 -7.62 -22.26
CA LEU A 151 -4.21 -7.99 -23.40
C LEU A 151 -4.41 -9.46 -23.71
N THR A 152 -4.77 -9.82 -24.95
CA THR A 152 -4.77 -11.20 -25.44
C THR A 152 -3.69 -11.39 -26.48
N LEU A 153 -2.81 -12.36 -26.22
CA LEU A 153 -1.76 -12.82 -27.14
C LEU A 153 -2.19 -14.11 -27.78
N THR A 154 -2.05 -14.23 -29.11
CA THR A 154 -2.39 -15.44 -29.86
C THR A 154 -1.24 -15.80 -30.80
N GLY A 155 -0.71 -16.99 -30.66
CA GLY A 155 0.32 -17.48 -31.58
C GLY A 155 -0.24 -17.68 -32.98
N PRO A 156 0.47 -17.28 -34.07
CA PRO A 156 -0.03 -17.27 -35.42
C PRO A 156 -0.06 -18.67 -36.09
N GLY A 157 0.32 -19.71 -35.38
CA GLY A 157 0.34 -21.09 -35.92
C GLY A 157 1.73 -21.52 -36.37
N GLY A 158 1.85 -22.78 -36.86
CA GLY A 158 3.08 -23.28 -37.48
C GLY A 158 4.14 -23.87 -36.52
N GLY A 159 3.95 -23.84 -35.21
CA GLY A 159 4.86 -24.48 -34.25
C GLY A 159 6.16 -23.72 -33.94
N SER A 160 6.34 -22.53 -34.53
CA SER A 160 7.42 -21.60 -34.15
C SER A 160 7.07 -20.80 -32.90
N TRP A 161 8.09 -20.24 -32.26
CA TRP A 161 7.91 -19.34 -31.13
C TRP A 161 7.72 -17.91 -31.61
N TYR A 162 6.67 -17.28 -31.12
CA TYR A 162 6.32 -15.89 -31.39
C TYR A 162 6.33 -15.12 -30.09
N LYS A 163 6.71 -13.83 -30.14
CA LYS A 163 7.16 -13.11 -28.96
C LYS A 163 6.54 -11.75 -28.83
N PHE A 164 6.13 -11.46 -27.62
CA PHE A 164 5.70 -10.15 -27.17
C PHE A 164 6.43 -9.82 -25.87
N GLY A 165 6.96 -8.62 -25.70
CA GLY A 165 7.68 -8.27 -24.48
C GLY A 165 7.94 -6.79 -24.32
N SER A 166 8.52 -6.40 -23.17
CA SER A 166 8.87 -5.01 -22.92
C SER A 166 9.94 -4.53 -23.93
N LYS A 167 9.71 -3.32 -24.47
CA LYS A 167 10.53 -2.75 -25.53
C LYS A 167 11.87 -2.24 -25.01
N THR A 168 11.84 -1.39 -24.02
CA THR A 168 13.02 -0.75 -23.43
C THR A 168 13.20 -1.09 -21.95
N ALA A 169 12.11 -1.38 -21.24
CA ALA A 169 12.15 -1.71 -19.83
C ALA A 169 12.79 -3.08 -19.62
N ALA A 170 13.95 -3.09 -19.00
CA ALA A 170 14.67 -4.28 -18.56
C ALA A 170 15.04 -4.11 -17.10
N PHE A 171 15.01 -5.19 -16.35
CA PHE A 171 15.18 -5.18 -14.90
C PHE A 171 16.22 -6.19 -14.47
N GLY A 172 17.05 -5.78 -13.54
CA GLY A 172 18.08 -6.61 -12.93
C GLY A 172 17.56 -7.43 -11.76
N GLN A 173 18.52 -8.00 -11.04
CA GLN A 173 18.26 -8.69 -9.78
C GLN A 173 17.76 -7.69 -8.73
N GLY A 174 16.90 -8.14 -7.83
CA GLY A 174 16.24 -7.31 -6.82
C GLY A 174 14.85 -6.85 -7.20
N HIS A 175 14.25 -7.47 -8.22
CA HIS A 175 12.90 -7.12 -8.67
C HIS A 175 11.96 -8.33 -8.69
N THR A 176 10.68 -8.06 -8.47
CA THR A 176 9.58 -9.00 -8.60
C THR A 176 8.72 -8.62 -9.80
N LEU A 177 8.52 -9.55 -10.71
CA LEU A 177 7.50 -9.50 -11.76
C LEU A 177 6.24 -10.20 -11.27
N GLU A 178 5.11 -9.52 -11.36
CA GLU A 178 3.78 -10.08 -11.13
C GLU A 178 2.88 -9.74 -12.31
N TYR A 179 2.04 -10.70 -12.71
CA TYR A 179 1.04 -10.49 -13.76
C TYR A 179 -0.16 -11.41 -13.52
N ARG A 180 -1.34 -10.93 -13.89
CA ARG A 180 -2.60 -11.67 -13.74
C ARG A 180 -3.04 -12.25 -15.08
N VAL A 181 -3.12 -13.56 -15.15
CA VAL A 181 -3.66 -14.29 -16.29
C VAL A 181 -5.13 -14.61 -16.03
N THR A 182 -6.02 -14.16 -16.91
CA THR A 182 -7.46 -14.39 -16.81
C THR A 182 -7.93 -15.53 -17.69
N ALA A 183 -7.20 -15.81 -18.78
CA ALA A 183 -7.44 -16.98 -19.61
C ALA A 183 -6.11 -17.48 -20.21
N MET A 184 -5.98 -18.78 -20.34
CA MET A 184 -4.83 -19.42 -20.95
C MET A 184 -5.26 -20.72 -21.65
N SER A 185 -4.85 -20.91 -22.89
CA SER A 185 -5.04 -22.19 -23.55
C SER A 185 -4.15 -23.27 -22.95
N ASN A 186 -4.60 -24.51 -22.91
CA ASN A 186 -3.90 -25.60 -22.26
C ASN A 186 -2.74 -26.14 -23.13
N ASN A 187 -1.79 -25.29 -23.48
CA ASN A 187 -0.68 -25.64 -24.38
C ASN A 187 0.64 -24.95 -23.99
N ILE A 188 1.54 -24.76 -24.93
CA ILE A 188 2.94 -24.38 -24.69
C ILE A 188 3.09 -22.86 -24.66
N HIS A 189 3.44 -22.32 -23.50
CA HIS A 189 3.71 -20.90 -23.29
C HIS A 189 5.03 -20.73 -22.52
N ILE A 190 5.75 -19.62 -22.76
CA ILE A 190 6.84 -19.13 -21.93
C ILE A 190 6.45 -17.75 -21.44
N GLN A 191 6.61 -17.50 -20.15
CA GLN A 191 6.21 -16.23 -19.55
C GLN A 191 7.10 -15.88 -18.36
N GLY A 192 7.55 -14.62 -18.34
CA GLY A 192 8.38 -14.12 -17.24
C GLY A 192 9.46 -13.17 -17.69
N TRP A 193 10.60 -13.22 -17.01
CA TRP A 193 11.80 -12.50 -17.37
C TRP A 193 12.52 -13.20 -18.51
N ASN A 194 12.51 -12.63 -19.69
CA ASN A 194 13.15 -13.22 -20.86
C ASN A 194 13.45 -12.14 -21.90
N ASN A 195 14.24 -12.44 -22.91
CA ASN A 195 14.53 -11.48 -23.97
C ASN A 195 13.54 -11.63 -25.14
N PRO A 196 12.78 -10.59 -25.53
CA PRO A 196 11.84 -10.67 -26.64
C PRO A 196 12.50 -10.74 -28.01
N GLY A 197 13.80 -10.44 -28.12
CA GLY A 197 14.50 -10.33 -29.41
C GLY A 197 15.08 -11.63 -29.99
N PHE A 198 14.89 -12.82 -29.39
CA PHE A 198 15.57 -14.04 -29.83
C PHE A 198 14.71 -15.31 -29.82
N CYS A 199 14.99 -16.24 -30.72
CA CYS A 199 14.13 -17.36 -31.09
C CYS A 199 14.30 -18.66 -30.31
N SER A 200 15.18 -18.75 -29.34
CA SER A 200 15.38 -20.02 -28.61
C SER A 200 15.47 -19.82 -27.11
N PRO A 201 14.61 -20.48 -26.33
CA PRO A 201 14.70 -20.43 -24.88
C PRO A 201 16.06 -20.89 -24.33
N SER A 202 16.74 -21.77 -25.05
CA SER A 202 17.98 -22.39 -24.61
C SER A 202 19.23 -21.51 -24.70
N SER A 203 19.17 -20.39 -25.44
CA SER A 203 20.30 -19.48 -25.63
C SER A 203 20.10 -18.11 -25.00
N GLN A 204 19.02 -17.93 -24.25
CA GLN A 204 18.60 -16.63 -23.70
C GLN A 204 18.76 -16.60 -22.18
N LYS A 205 19.28 -15.49 -21.67
CA LYS A 205 19.16 -15.19 -20.24
C LYS A 205 17.69 -15.08 -19.85
N GLY A 206 17.31 -15.73 -18.77
CA GLY A 206 15.92 -15.65 -18.34
C GLY A 206 15.62 -16.36 -17.02
N VAL A 207 14.52 -15.93 -16.43
CA VAL A 207 13.88 -16.50 -15.24
C VAL A 207 12.39 -16.56 -15.55
N PHE A 208 11.88 -17.74 -15.91
CA PHE A 208 10.57 -17.83 -16.54
C PHE A 208 9.85 -19.16 -16.26
N PHE A 209 8.53 -19.14 -16.40
CA PHE A 209 7.70 -20.34 -16.47
C PHE A 209 7.70 -20.91 -17.89
N TYR A 210 7.76 -22.23 -17.97
CA TYR A 210 7.51 -22.99 -19.20
C TYR A 210 6.41 -24.00 -18.94
N ASN A 211 5.25 -23.69 -19.45
CA ASN A 211 3.99 -24.35 -19.06
C ASN A 211 3.86 -25.77 -19.61
N TYR A 212 4.57 -26.13 -20.69
CA TYR A 212 4.42 -27.43 -21.34
C TYR A 212 4.63 -28.65 -20.42
N ASN A 213 5.58 -28.53 -19.52
CA ASN A 213 5.96 -29.62 -18.60
C ASN A 213 5.89 -29.19 -17.12
N ASP A 214 5.12 -28.16 -16.81
CA ASP A 214 5.00 -27.62 -15.46
C ASP A 214 6.40 -27.33 -14.85
N ARG A 215 7.12 -26.39 -15.45
CA ARG A 215 8.51 -26.07 -15.09
C ARG A 215 8.73 -24.61 -14.86
N ALA A 216 9.65 -24.31 -13.93
CA ALA A 216 10.28 -23.03 -13.73
C ALA A 216 11.74 -23.12 -14.13
N TYR A 217 12.21 -22.17 -14.94
CA TYR A 217 13.53 -22.19 -15.58
C TYR A 217 14.40 -21.03 -15.16
N ASN A 218 15.68 -21.33 -14.93
CA ASN A 218 16.76 -20.34 -14.96
C ASN A 218 17.65 -20.62 -16.16
N ASN A 219 18.11 -19.55 -16.81
CA ASN A 219 19.05 -19.60 -17.93
C ASN A 219 20.05 -18.46 -17.81
N ASP A 220 21.33 -18.77 -17.63
CA ASP A 220 22.41 -17.78 -17.52
C ASP A 220 22.89 -17.21 -18.86
N GLY A 221 22.28 -17.65 -19.97
CA GLY A 221 22.66 -17.33 -21.34
C GLY A 221 23.55 -18.39 -22.01
N THR A 222 23.99 -19.40 -21.28
CA THR A 222 24.77 -20.51 -21.78
C THR A 222 24.17 -21.86 -21.43
N THR A 223 23.65 -21.95 -20.22
CA THR A 223 23.10 -23.21 -19.68
C THR A 223 21.70 -22.95 -19.11
N GLN A 224 20.75 -23.73 -19.58
CA GLN A 224 19.37 -23.71 -19.10
C GLN A 224 19.15 -24.89 -18.16
N THR A 225 18.59 -24.59 -17.01
CA THR A 225 18.17 -25.58 -16.01
C THR A 225 16.75 -25.30 -15.52
N TYR A 226 16.11 -26.28 -14.92
CA TYR A 226 14.74 -26.14 -14.44
C TYR A 226 14.49 -26.94 -13.18
N THR A 227 13.38 -26.54 -12.51
CA THR A 227 12.71 -27.32 -11.48
C THR A 227 11.26 -27.56 -11.88
N THR A 228 10.64 -28.61 -11.35
CA THR A 228 9.21 -28.86 -11.59
C THR A 228 8.36 -27.97 -10.68
N LEU A 229 7.31 -27.40 -11.26
CA LEU A 229 6.35 -26.57 -10.54
C LEU A 229 4.96 -26.79 -11.14
N ALA A 230 4.09 -27.46 -10.41
CA ALA A 230 2.73 -27.75 -10.87
C ALA A 230 1.88 -26.47 -11.06
N ASN A 231 0.83 -26.56 -11.85
CA ASN A 231 -0.15 -25.49 -12.09
C ASN A 231 0.38 -24.27 -12.87
N THR A 232 1.45 -24.41 -13.64
CA THR A 232 1.96 -23.31 -14.49
C THR A 232 0.98 -22.91 -15.61
N ARG A 233 -0.15 -23.61 -15.74
CA ARG A 233 -1.25 -23.34 -16.71
C ARG A 233 -2.54 -22.85 -16.04
N ALA A 234 -2.50 -22.50 -14.79
CA ALA A 234 -3.65 -21.95 -14.08
C ALA A 234 -3.91 -20.47 -14.46
N THR A 235 -5.14 -20.00 -14.21
CA THR A 235 -5.46 -18.57 -14.24
C THR A 235 -5.27 -17.97 -12.85
N GLY A 236 -4.91 -16.68 -12.80
CA GLY A 236 -4.63 -15.95 -11.58
C GLY A 236 -3.28 -15.23 -11.62
N ILE A 237 -2.74 -14.90 -10.47
CA ILE A 237 -1.51 -14.12 -10.34
C ILE A 237 -0.29 -15.05 -10.36
N PHE A 238 0.61 -14.79 -11.29
CA PHE A 238 1.94 -15.37 -11.34
C PHE A 238 2.95 -14.39 -10.76
N LYS A 239 3.97 -14.92 -10.07
CA LYS A 239 5.02 -14.13 -9.45
C LYS A 239 6.39 -14.75 -9.71
N ILE A 240 7.35 -13.92 -10.11
CA ILE A 240 8.74 -14.32 -10.27
C ILE A 240 9.61 -13.27 -9.56
N LYS A 241 10.34 -13.68 -8.51
CA LYS A 241 11.36 -12.86 -7.88
C LYS A 241 12.71 -13.20 -8.51
N TYR A 242 13.33 -12.18 -9.07
CA TYR A 242 14.65 -12.30 -9.69
C TYR A 242 15.71 -11.76 -8.74
N ARG A 243 16.38 -12.66 -8.01
CA ARG A 243 17.39 -12.34 -7.00
C ARG A 243 18.79 -12.75 -7.46
N SER A 244 19.82 -12.25 -6.76
CA SER A 244 21.22 -12.52 -7.13
C SER A 244 21.64 -13.98 -6.95
N THR A 245 21.07 -14.68 -5.98
CA THR A 245 21.47 -16.05 -5.62
C THR A 245 20.41 -17.09 -5.96
N SER A 246 19.16 -16.67 -6.20
CA SER A 246 18.07 -17.57 -6.52
C SER A 246 16.93 -16.83 -7.18
N SER A 247 16.10 -17.54 -7.92
CA SER A 247 14.78 -17.11 -8.34
C SER A 247 13.71 -17.76 -7.46
N TYR A 248 12.64 -17.02 -7.20
CA TYR A 248 11.44 -17.55 -6.57
C TYR A 248 10.30 -17.52 -7.57
N TYR A 249 9.56 -18.58 -7.66
CA TYR A 249 8.44 -18.76 -8.57
C TYR A 249 7.19 -19.10 -7.78
N GLU A 250 6.10 -18.43 -8.06
CA GLU A 250 4.79 -18.71 -7.50
C GLU A 250 3.75 -18.68 -8.60
N VAL A 251 2.92 -19.71 -8.65
CA VAL A 251 1.78 -19.82 -9.56
C VAL A 251 0.47 -19.58 -8.81
N PRO A 252 -0.63 -19.30 -9.52
CA PRO A 252 -1.94 -19.19 -8.90
C PRO A 252 -2.24 -20.36 -7.96
N ALA A 253 -2.97 -20.09 -6.87
CA ALA A 253 -3.23 -21.02 -5.76
C ALA A 253 -2.02 -21.26 -4.82
N GLY A 254 -0.96 -20.44 -4.89
CA GLY A 254 0.11 -20.40 -3.90
C GLY A 254 1.14 -21.53 -3.99
N THR A 255 1.11 -22.36 -5.05
CA THR A 255 2.18 -23.32 -5.29
C THR A 255 3.45 -22.56 -5.69
N ASN A 256 4.56 -22.78 -4.98
CA ASN A 256 5.79 -22.05 -5.20
C ASN A 256 7.04 -22.94 -5.10
N THR A 257 8.16 -22.40 -5.60
CA THR A 257 9.47 -23.02 -5.50
C THR A 257 10.58 -21.97 -5.58
N THR A 258 11.71 -22.27 -4.98
CA THR A 258 12.96 -21.46 -5.12
C THR A 258 13.98 -22.30 -5.88
N TYR A 259 14.67 -21.66 -6.84
CA TYR A 259 15.66 -22.32 -7.67
C TYR A 259 16.90 -21.46 -7.86
N ALA A 260 18.06 -22.04 -7.59
CA ALA A 260 19.33 -21.29 -7.48
C ALA A 260 20.38 -21.64 -8.54
N THR A 261 20.08 -22.59 -9.45
CA THR A 261 21.03 -23.07 -10.46
C THR A 261 20.96 -22.21 -11.72
N ASN A 262 22.10 -21.85 -12.29
CA ASN A 262 22.25 -21.08 -13.52
C ASN A 262 21.45 -19.78 -13.52
N MET A 263 21.64 -19.00 -12.46
CA MET A 263 21.04 -17.68 -12.34
C MET A 263 21.64 -16.74 -13.38
N PRO A 264 20.79 -16.06 -14.17
CA PRO A 264 21.27 -15.03 -15.09
C PRO A 264 21.81 -13.83 -14.30
N SER A 265 22.58 -13.01 -15.00
CA SER A 265 23.08 -11.73 -14.49
C SER A 265 22.72 -10.60 -15.44
N GLY A 266 22.57 -9.38 -14.89
CA GLY A 266 22.20 -8.19 -15.64
C GLY A 266 20.70 -8.07 -15.90
N ASP A 267 20.35 -7.09 -16.69
CA ASP A 267 18.96 -6.73 -16.92
C ASP A 267 18.30 -7.65 -17.97
N ILE A 268 17.06 -8.00 -17.72
CA ILE A 268 16.26 -8.89 -18.57
C ILE A 268 14.90 -8.25 -18.78
N HIS A 269 14.36 -8.40 -19.98
CA HIS A 269 13.04 -7.91 -20.36
C HIS A 269 11.93 -8.77 -19.77
N ILE A 270 10.72 -8.23 -19.72
CA ILE A 270 9.50 -9.00 -19.52
C ILE A 270 9.10 -9.57 -20.88
N ALA A 271 8.76 -10.85 -20.97
CA ALA A 271 8.32 -11.43 -22.23
C ALA A 271 7.36 -12.60 -22.06
N TRP A 272 6.46 -12.71 -23.05
CA TRP A 272 5.60 -13.86 -23.31
C TRP A 272 5.93 -14.41 -24.68
N TRP A 273 6.06 -15.71 -24.73
CA TRP A 273 6.31 -16.43 -25.97
C TRP A 273 5.18 -17.42 -26.20
N GLU A 274 4.55 -17.29 -27.34
CA GLU A 274 3.46 -18.14 -27.75
C GLU A 274 3.87 -19.04 -28.91
N THR A 275 3.31 -20.22 -28.98
CA THR A 275 3.51 -21.12 -30.13
C THR A 275 2.18 -21.68 -30.62
N SER A 276 2.11 -22.06 -31.90
CA SER A 276 0.88 -22.53 -32.53
C SER A 276 -0.25 -21.49 -32.41
N THR A 277 -1.48 -21.91 -32.22
CA THR A 277 -2.65 -21.04 -32.02
C THR A 277 -3.01 -20.86 -30.55
N ASN A 278 -2.01 -20.95 -29.70
CA ASN A 278 -2.22 -20.79 -28.26
C ASN A 278 -2.58 -19.35 -27.92
N THR A 279 -3.33 -19.18 -26.84
CA THR A 279 -3.74 -17.85 -26.37
C THR A 279 -3.43 -17.69 -24.89
N THR A 280 -2.99 -16.49 -24.54
CA THR A 280 -2.88 -16.04 -23.12
C THR A 280 -3.53 -14.68 -23.02
N THR A 281 -4.43 -14.50 -22.04
CA THR A 281 -5.05 -13.21 -21.73
C THR A 281 -4.53 -12.71 -20.40
N ILE A 282 -4.00 -11.49 -20.39
CA ILE A 282 -3.35 -10.84 -19.25
C ILE A 282 -4.17 -9.60 -18.90
N ASP A 283 -4.57 -9.51 -17.64
CA ASP A 283 -5.33 -8.39 -17.09
C ASP A 283 -4.41 -7.18 -16.77
N TRP A 284 -3.35 -7.46 -16.04
CA TRP A 284 -2.32 -6.48 -15.73
C TRP A 284 -0.95 -7.13 -15.55
N VAL A 285 0.08 -6.32 -15.65
CA VAL A 285 1.48 -6.66 -15.36
C VAL A 285 2.13 -5.55 -14.56
N ARG A 286 2.94 -5.91 -13.57
CA ARG A 286 3.72 -4.97 -12.78
C ARG A 286 5.09 -5.51 -12.40
N VAL A 287 6.03 -4.59 -12.23
CA VAL A 287 7.34 -4.84 -11.62
C VAL A 287 7.48 -3.98 -10.38
N ARG A 288 7.91 -4.58 -9.29
CA ARG A 288 8.16 -3.92 -8.03
C ARG A 288 9.51 -4.27 -7.44
N GLU A 289 9.94 -3.51 -6.45
CA GLU A 289 11.11 -3.83 -5.65
C GLU A 289 10.97 -5.18 -4.94
N ASP A 290 12.09 -5.88 -4.77
CA ASP A 290 12.20 -7.13 -4.02
C ASP A 290 13.40 -7.09 -3.09
N THR A 291 13.23 -7.61 -1.89
CA THR A 291 14.30 -7.83 -0.92
C THR A 291 14.13 -9.21 -0.30
N ALA A 292 15.20 -9.77 0.26
CA ALA A 292 15.16 -11.11 0.84
C ALA A 292 14.16 -11.21 1.99
N ASN A 293 14.14 -10.16 2.83
CA ASN A 293 13.20 -10.01 3.94
C ASN A 293 12.30 -8.81 3.65
N GLU A 294 11.18 -9.04 3.01
CA GLU A 294 10.25 -7.95 2.66
C GLU A 294 9.73 -7.21 3.90
N PRO A 295 9.60 -5.85 3.85
CA PRO A 295 8.94 -5.11 4.91
C PRO A 295 7.51 -5.58 5.09
N THR A 296 7.01 -5.47 6.30
CA THR A 296 5.65 -5.86 6.65
C THR A 296 4.92 -4.72 7.35
N TRP A 297 3.61 -4.75 7.31
CA TRP A 297 2.81 -3.83 8.10
C TRP A 297 2.79 -4.28 9.57
N ALA A 298 2.87 -3.33 10.49
CA ALA A 298 2.42 -3.56 11.85
C ALA A 298 0.90 -3.34 11.94
N THR A 299 0.30 -3.67 13.08
CA THR A 299 -1.12 -3.40 13.31
C THR A 299 -1.36 -1.89 13.32
N PRO A 300 -2.29 -1.39 12.48
CA PRO A 300 -2.62 0.02 12.43
C PRO A 300 -3.14 0.54 13.78
N GLU A 301 -2.83 1.79 14.06
CA GLU A 301 -3.39 2.46 15.25
C GLU A 301 -4.90 2.68 15.10
N THR A 302 -5.53 3.02 16.22
CA THR A 302 -6.96 3.36 16.21
C THR A 302 -7.23 4.58 15.33
N GLU A 303 -8.40 4.56 14.68
CA GLU A 303 -8.88 5.67 13.89
C GLU A 303 -8.79 7.01 14.62
N GLN A 304 -8.31 8.01 13.91
CA GLN A 304 -8.25 9.40 14.35
C GLN A 304 -9.28 10.20 13.55
N THR A 305 -9.90 11.19 14.20
CA THR A 305 -10.91 12.04 13.58
C THR A 305 -10.49 13.51 13.62
N THR A 306 -10.84 14.27 12.58
CA THR A 306 -10.80 15.73 12.67
C THR A 306 -12.00 16.23 13.48
N ILE A 307 -11.74 17.17 14.38
CA ILE A 307 -12.82 17.93 15.01
C ILE A 307 -12.88 19.27 14.30
N THR A 308 -13.85 19.43 13.40
CA THR A 308 -14.14 20.75 12.80
C THR A 308 -15.05 21.52 13.75
N LEU A 309 -14.54 22.58 14.33
CA LEU A 309 -15.38 23.53 15.08
C LEU A 309 -16.12 24.42 14.07
N ALA A 310 -17.45 24.35 14.07
CA ALA A 310 -18.25 25.22 13.21
C ALA A 310 -17.99 26.71 13.53
N LYS A 311 -17.95 27.55 12.50
CA LYS A 311 -17.65 28.99 12.59
C LYS A 311 -18.64 29.81 13.43
N ASN A 312 -19.64 29.22 14.04
CA ASN A 312 -20.64 29.94 14.84
C ASN A 312 -20.18 30.03 16.31
N SER A 313 -20.20 31.22 16.82
CA SER A 313 -19.65 31.69 18.08
C SER A 313 -20.14 31.01 19.38
N ASP A 314 -21.03 30.03 19.31
CA ASP A 314 -21.62 29.37 20.47
C ASP A 314 -21.52 27.84 20.48
N SER A 315 -20.63 27.25 19.68
CA SER A 315 -20.48 25.79 19.66
C SER A 315 -19.76 25.28 20.91
N ARG A 316 -20.46 24.57 21.78
CA ARG A 316 -19.91 23.88 22.95
C ARG A 316 -19.74 22.41 22.64
N PHE A 317 -18.51 21.89 22.72
CA PHE A 317 -18.23 20.46 22.64
C PHE A 317 -18.07 19.84 24.01
N LEU A 318 -18.87 18.85 24.31
CA LEU A 318 -18.78 18.06 25.52
C LEU A 318 -18.42 16.62 25.13
N LYS A 319 -17.18 16.19 25.38
CA LYS A 319 -16.80 14.78 25.23
C LYS A 319 -16.57 14.18 26.62
N THR A 320 -17.38 13.20 26.98
CA THR A 320 -17.20 12.38 28.18
C THR A 320 -16.47 11.08 27.79
N SER A 321 -15.36 10.80 28.40
CA SER A 321 -14.65 9.51 28.24
C SER A 321 -14.43 8.89 29.60
N PRO A 322 -14.91 7.68 29.87
CA PRO A 322 -14.60 6.97 31.11
C PRO A 322 -13.15 6.47 31.11
N ILE A 323 -12.42 6.67 32.18
CA ILE A 323 -11.09 6.10 32.37
C ILE A 323 -11.24 4.99 33.44
N SER A 324 -10.93 3.75 33.06
CA SER A 324 -10.91 2.63 34.01
C SER A 324 -9.52 2.46 34.61
N ASN A 325 -9.51 2.39 35.93
CA ASN A 325 -8.45 2.06 36.87
C ASN A 325 -7.04 1.72 36.37
N ASN A 326 -6.09 2.62 36.55
CA ASN A 326 -4.81 2.38 37.20
C ASN A 326 -4.19 3.73 37.62
N SER A 327 -3.43 3.74 38.68
CA SER A 327 -2.99 4.88 39.46
C SER A 327 -2.00 5.85 38.80
N ASN A 328 -2.08 6.05 37.49
CA ASN A 328 -1.29 7.03 36.79
C ASN A 328 -2.21 8.02 36.04
N ALA A 329 -2.11 9.29 36.39
CA ALA A 329 -2.80 10.36 35.66
C ALA A 329 -2.36 10.40 34.22
N ILE A 330 -3.30 10.17 33.27
CA ILE A 330 -3.04 10.24 31.85
C ILE A 330 -3.49 11.61 31.34
N PHE A 331 -2.53 12.40 30.90
CA PHE A 331 -2.81 13.68 30.24
C PHE A 331 -3.04 13.42 28.74
N PHE A 332 -4.25 13.68 28.26
CA PHE A 332 -4.51 13.67 26.83
C PHE A 332 -4.17 15.04 26.25
N LYS A 333 -3.19 15.07 25.33
CA LYS A 333 -2.94 16.24 24.50
C LYS A 333 -4.07 16.33 23.47
N ALA A 334 -4.90 17.37 23.52
CA ALA A 334 -5.81 17.68 22.42
C ALA A 334 -4.98 18.13 21.21
N SER A 335 -4.64 17.21 20.34
CA SER A 335 -4.02 17.52 19.05
C SER A 335 -5.11 17.78 18.02
N ASN A 336 -5.01 18.89 17.28
CA ASN A 336 -5.84 19.28 16.15
C ASN A 336 -7.14 20.04 16.45
N ILE A 337 -7.12 20.99 17.36
CA ILE A 337 -8.13 22.05 17.40
C ILE A 337 -7.60 23.18 16.52
N VAL A 338 -8.25 23.45 15.38
CA VAL A 338 -7.97 24.64 14.57
C VAL A 338 -9.03 25.68 14.95
N PRO A 339 -8.69 26.69 15.74
CA PRO A 339 -9.64 27.75 16.08
C PRO A 339 -9.82 28.66 14.88
N ASN A 340 -11.08 28.89 14.50
CA ASN A 340 -11.42 29.79 13.40
C ASN A 340 -11.97 31.15 13.90
N ASN A 341 -11.99 31.39 15.21
CA ASN A 341 -12.40 32.66 15.79
C ASN A 341 -11.99 32.79 17.26
N SER A 342 -11.83 34.02 17.75
CA SER A 342 -11.30 34.41 19.05
C SER A 342 -12.12 34.04 20.30
N ASP A 343 -13.29 33.43 20.15
CA ASP A 343 -14.20 33.10 21.26
C ASP A 343 -14.55 31.60 21.36
N SER A 344 -13.69 30.72 20.89
CA SER A 344 -13.95 29.27 20.96
C SER A 344 -13.66 28.71 22.35
N ARG A 345 -14.66 28.12 22.98
CA ARG A 345 -14.52 27.40 24.26
C ARG A 345 -14.56 25.90 24.05
N PHE A 346 -13.62 25.20 24.66
CA PHE A 346 -13.56 23.74 24.66
C PHE A 346 -13.72 23.22 26.08
N ARG A 347 -14.67 22.29 26.27
CA ARG A 347 -14.86 21.62 27.55
C ARG A 347 -14.72 20.11 27.39
N LYS A 348 -13.79 19.50 28.07
CA LYS A 348 -13.65 18.04 28.18
C LYS A 348 -13.91 17.62 29.64
N THR A 349 -14.95 16.84 29.86
CA THR A 349 -15.18 16.21 31.17
C THR A 349 -14.58 14.81 31.15
N VAL A 350 -13.63 14.58 32.05
CA VAL A 350 -13.02 13.26 32.26
C VAL A 350 -13.51 12.76 33.61
N THR A 351 -14.30 11.70 33.62
CA THR A 351 -14.72 11.06 34.84
C THR A 351 -13.70 9.99 35.21
N ILE A 352 -12.99 10.19 36.28
CA ILE A 352 -12.08 9.19 36.84
C ILE A 352 -12.85 8.44 37.93
N SER A 353 -13.26 7.22 37.62
CA SER A 353 -13.85 6.35 38.64
C SER A 353 -12.72 5.67 39.42
N ASN A 354 -12.28 6.34 40.46
CA ASN A 354 -11.56 5.74 41.58
C ASN A 354 -12.42 5.90 42.80
N ASN A 355 -12.41 5.00 43.74
CA ASN A 355 -13.29 4.95 44.95
C ASN A 355 -13.60 6.28 45.66
N SER A 356 -13.41 7.42 45.06
CA SER A 356 -13.56 8.77 45.56
C SER A 356 -14.28 9.75 44.63
N ASN A 357 -15.21 9.36 43.79
CA ASN A 357 -16.12 10.25 43.04
C ASN A 357 -15.54 11.61 42.56
N ALA A 358 -14.28 11.65 42.16
CA ALA A 358 -13.67 12.90 41.67
C ALA A 358 -13.99 13.11 40.18
N VAL A 359 -14.61 14.21 39.83
CA VAL A 359 -14.89 14.64 38.46
C VAL A 359 -13.95 15.78 38.11
N PHE A 360 -13.13 15.57 37.10
CA PHE A 360 -12.29 16.61 36.55
C PHE A 360 -12.93 17.20 35.31
N THR A 361 -13.14 18.50 35.29
CA THR A 361 -13.61 19.24 34.13
C THR A 361 -12.47 20.11 33.63
N LEU A 362 -12.07 19.95 32.40
CA LEU A 362 -11.08 20.80 31.73
C LEU A 362 -11.81 21.73 30.78
N ASP A 363 -11.78 23.02 31.07
CA ASP A 363 -12.27 24.09 30.20
C ASP A 363 -11.06 24.83 29.60
N ALA A 364 -11.03 24.97 28.28
CA ALA A 364 -10.03 25.80 27.62
C ALA A 364 -10.72 26.95 26.88
N HIS A 365 -10.21 28.14 27.05
CA HIS A 365 -10.65 29.33 26.37
C HIS A 365 -9.49 29.93 25.58
N LEU A 366 -9.73 30.32 24.34
CA LEU A 366 -8.77 31.03 23.51
C LEU A 366 -9.18 32.52 23.50
N ASP A 367 -8.30 33.36 23.97
CA ASP A 367 -8.41 34.82 23.87
C ASP A 367 -7.28 35.44 23.03
N GLN A 368 -7.20 36.79 22.98
CA GLN A 368 -6.18 37.49 22.23
C GLN A 368 -4.75 37.23 22.72
N ASP A 369 -4.61 36.78 23.96
CA ASP A 369 -3.33 36.56 24.64
C ASP A 369 -2.90 35.09 24.67
N GLY A 370 -3.73 34.16 24.17
CA GLY A 370 -3.45 32.72 24.11
C GLY A 370 -4.52 31.83 24.75
N TRP A 371 -4.18 30.55 24.92
CA TRP A 371 -5.09 29.58 25.54
C TRP A 371 -5.09 29.71 27.05
N GLU A 372 -6.25 29.92 27.64
CA GLU A 372 -6.48 29.85 29.09
C GLU A 372 -7.15 28.54 29.46
N TRP A 373 -6.53 27.75 30.35
CA TRP A 373 -7.03 26.47 30.78
C TRP A 373 -7.60 26.57 32.18
N HIS A 374 -8.88 26.24 32.32
CA HIS A 374 -9.55 26.14 33.62
C HIS A 374 -9.78 24.67 33.93
N TYR A 375 -9.28 24.17 35.05
CA TYR A 375 -9.62 22.86 35.55
C TYR A 375 -10.29 22.96 36.92
N ASN A 376 -11.37 22.22 37.08
CA ASN A 376 -12.12 22.16 38.31
C ASN A 376 -12.08 20.70 38.83
N ILE A 377 -11.63 20.53 40.05
CA ILE A 377 -11.60 19.24 40.75
C ILE A 377 -12.72 19.28 41.80
N ASN A 378 -13.84 18.61 41.52
CA ASN A 378 -14.85 18.36 42.52
C ASN A 378 -14.40 17.21 43.45
N ALA A 379 -13.58 17.54 44.41
CA ALA A 379 -13.30 16.74 45.61
C ALA A 379 -13.83 17.49 46.83
N PRO A 380 -13.92 16.89 48.02
CA PRO A 380 -14.44 17.56 49.20
C PRO A 380 -13.70 18.87 49.58
N THR A 381 -12.63 19.19 48.92
CA THR A 381 -11.92 20.48 48.95
C THR A 381 -11.82 21.02 47.53
N VAL A 382 -12.57 22.08 47.22
CA VAL A 382 -12.56 22.73 45.89
C VAL A 382 -11.27 23.50 45.72
N LEU A 383 -10.40 23.05 44.82
CA LEU A 383 -9.25 23.82 44.35
C LEU A 383 -9.51 24.21 42.87
N THR A 384 -9.87 25.46 42.62
CA THR A 384 -9.91 26.03 41.29
C THR A 384 -8.57 26.68 41.00
N ARG A 385 -7.89 26.25 39.95
CA ARG A 385 -6.63 26.84 39.55
C ARG A 385 -6.71 27.21 38.05
N VAL A 386 -6.35 28.45 37.74
CA VAL A 386 -6.25 28.98 36.38
C VAL A 386 -4.79 28.89 35.96
N VAL A 387 -4.52 28.24 34.86
CA VAL A 387 -3.18 28.21 34.26
C VAL A 387 -3.24 28.93 32.91
N ARG A 388 -2.56 30.06 32.80
CA ARG A 388 -2.36 30.75 31.55
C ARG A 388 -1.13 30.20 30.84
N VAL A 389 -1.31 29.73 29.62
CA VAL A 389 -0.22 29.30 28.75
C VAL A 389 -0.06 30.35 27.66
N GLY A 390 0.71 31.37 27.99
CA GLY A 390 1.17 32.35 26.98
C GLY A 390 2.34 31.82 26.17
N THR A 391 2.83 32.63 25.23
CA THR A 391 3.93 32.29 24.29
C THR A 391 5.31 32.11 24.94
N ALA A 392 5.43 32.09 26.26
CA ALA A 392 6.65 31.80 27.02
C ALA A 392 6.47 30.52 27.84
N SER A 393 7.42 29.60 27.69
CA SER A 393 7.50 28.37 28.45
C SER A 393 7.57 28.66 29.97
N THR A 394 6.50 28.35 30.70
CA THR A 394 6.54 28.42 32.17
C THR A 394 6.31 27.01 32.70
N GLU A 395 7.28 26.50 33.45
CA GLU A 395 7.13 25.29 34.25
C GLU A 395 6.04 25.48 35.31
N VAL A 396 5.10 24.56 35.35
CA VAL A 396 4.06 24.52 36.37
C VAL A 396 4.50 23.57 37.45
N ASN A 397 4.95 24.11 38.59
CA ASN A 397 5.15 23.33 39.81
C ASN A 397 3.79 23.05 40.46
N VAL A 398 3.41 21.79 40.55
CA VAL A 398 2.25 21.32 41.32
C VAL A 398 2.77 20.96 42.69
N PRO A 399 2.33 21.61 43.79
CA PRO A 399 2.66 21.16 45.14
C PRO A 399 2.00 19.80 45.42
N GLU A 400 2.69 18.94 46.20
CA GLU A 400 2.23 17.62 46.66
C GLU A 400 0.89 17.65 47.40
#